data_eb760b488f612c72946f22a9f285b64a
#
_entry.id   eb760b488f612c72946f22a9f285b64a
#
_cell.length_a   1.000
_cell.length_b   1.000
_cell.length_c   1.000
_cell.angle_alpha   90.00
_cell.angle_beta   90.00
_cell.angle_gamma   90.00
#
_symmetry.space_group_name_H-M   'P 1'
#
loop_
_entity.id
_entity.type
_entity.pdbx_description
1 polymer ?
#
loop_
_entity_poly.entity_id
_entity_poly.type
_entity_poly.pdbx_seq_one_letter_code
_entity_poly.pdbx_strand_id
1 'polypeptide(L)'
;VKTGAIPGKVRKRDGAVVAFDESKIEHAIRRAALEVLQDEMQAGVIARQVKDVVVAHLTRARVGGIPTVEAIQDAVEAALMQEGYDRIARGYILYRDNRSQMRFAKSALGLKDDLKLPVNTVEVLKRRYLLKDESRRIVETPSELFRRVAHHVAQAEANYEADPGVQDVEEAFYGMMREREFMPNSPTLMNAGTPLGQLSACFVLPVEDSIEGIFETLADMARIHQTGGGTGFSFSRLRPRGDLVGSTKGRASGPISFMSIFDKATEVIVQGGRRRGANMGILRCDHPDIVSFIEAKIGADAFRNFNLSVGVTEKFMKAIADN
;
A
#
# COMPACT_ATOMS: atom_id res chain seq x y z
N VAL A 1 -51.30 17.97 -19.53
CA VAL A 1 -50.04 18.03 -18.80
C VAL A 1 -49.08 17.08 -19.52
N LYS A 2 -48.04 17.61 -20.22
CA LYS A 2 -47.03 16.76 -20.89
C LYS A 2 -46.28 16.04 -19.77
N THR A 3 -46.46 14.75 -19.65
CA THR A 3 -45.65 13.88 -18.82
C THR A 3 -44.21 13.95 -19.31
N GLY A 4 -43.33 14.56 -18.53
CA GLY A 4 -41.92 14.62 -18.86
C GLY A 4 -41.30 13.21 -18.86
N ALA A 5 -40.44 12.92 -19.82
CA ALA A 5 -39.71 11.64 -19.83
C ALA A 5 -38.55 11.69 -18.80
N ILE A 6 -38.23 10.56 -18.18
CA ILE A 6 -37.08 10.39 -17.27
C ILE A 6 -35.81 10.98 -17.91
N PRO A 7 -34.92 11.64 -17.16
CA PRO A 7 -33.68 12.16 -17.70
C PRO A 7 -32.87 11.03 -18.36
N GLY A 8 -32.55 11.16 -19.67
CA GLY A 8 -31.72 10.15 -20.35
C GLY A 8 -30.22 10.30 -20.07
N LYS A 9 -29.80 11.46 -19.54
CA LYS A 9 -28.40 11.81 -19.33
C LYS A 9 -28.21 12.60 -18.03
N VAL A 10 -27.02 12.53 -17.46
CA VAL A 10 -26.58 13.31 -16.30
C VAL A 10 -25.20 13.92 -16.57
N ARG A 11 -24.99 15.14 -16.10
CA ARG A 11 -23.69 15.82 -16.15
C ARG A 11 -22.90 15.55 -14.88
N LYS A 12 -21.74 14.93 -15.04
CA LYS A 12 -20.78 14.74 -13.95
C LYS A 12 -20.08 16.05 -13.58
N ARG A 13 -19.37 16.04 -12.44
CA ARG A 13 -18.60 17.19 -11.92
C ARG A 13 -17.43 17.61 -12.80
N ASP A 14 -16.85 16.68 -13.54
CA ASP A 14 -15.79 16.91 -14.53
C ASP A 14 -16.31 17.44 -15.88
N GLY A 15 -17.63 17.71 -15.97
CA GLY A 15 -18.30 18.17 -17.18
C GLY A 15 -18.76 17.04 -18.12
N ALA A 16 -18.32 15.81 -17.92
CA ALA A 16 -18.70 14.67 -18.76
C ALA A 16 -20.20 14.39 -18.67
N VAL A 17 -20.83 14.12 -19.82
CA VAL A 17 -22.24 13.76 -19.90
C VAL A 17 -22.35 12.25 -20.14
N VAL A 18 -23.00 11.55 -19.20
CA VAL A 18 -23.17 10.09 -19.23
C VAL A 18 -24.66 9.72 -19.16
N ALA A 19 -24.98 8.45 -19.44
CA ALA A 19 -26.34 7.93 -19.26
C ALA A 19 -26.80 8.10 -17.81
N PHE A 20 -28.07 8.48 -17.64
CA PHE A 20 -28.71 8.53 -16.32
C PHE A 20 -28.99 7.12 -15.83
N ASP A 21 -28.64 6.84 -14.57
CA ASP A 21 -28.76 5.54 -13.96
C ASP A 21 -29.40 5.68 -12.56
N GLU A 22 -30.69 5.31 -12.50
CA GLU A 22 -31.49 5.41 -11.28
C GLU A 22 -30.97 4.53 -10.14
N SER A 23 -30.34 3.40 -10.47
CA SER A 23 -29.81 2.48 -9.46
C SER A 23 -28.77 3.14 -8.55
N LYS A 24 -28.04 4.14 -9.05
CA LYS A 24 -27.08 4.93 -8.27
C LYS A 24 -27.74 5.80 -7.19
N ILE A 25 -28.94 6.28 -7.47
CA ILE A 25 -29.74 7.05 -6.49
C ILE A 25 -30.19 6.08 -5.39
N GLU A 26 -30.79 4.94 -5.76
CA GLU A 26 -31.24 3.91 -4.83
C GLU A 26 -30.09 3.42 -3.94
N HIS A 27 -28.95 3.10 -4.52
CA HIS A 27 -27.75 2.68 -3.78
C HIS A 27 -27.27 3.72 -2.77
N ALA A 28 -27.26 5.00 -3.15
CA ALA A 28 -26.81 6.07 -2.27
C ALA A 28 -27.75 6.24 -1.05
N ILE A 29 -29.07 6.20 -1.29
CA ILE A 29 -30.09 6.29 -0.24
C ILE A 29 -30.02 5.05 0.66
N ARG A 30 -29.95 3.85 0.08
CA ARG A 30 -29.86 2.59 0.83
C ARG A 30 -28.66 2.58 1.79
N ARG A 31 -27.49 3.04 1.35
CA ARG A 31 -26.31 3.13 2.22
C ARG A 31 -26.52 4.08 3.39
N ALA A 32 -27.11 5.25 3.16
CA ALA A 32 -27.41 6.20 4.23
C ALA A 32 -28.47 5.65 5.20
N ALA A 33 -29.50 4.98 4.67
CA ALA A 33 -30.53 4.36 5.48
C ALA A 33 -29.99 3.19 6.33
N LEU A 34 -29.14 2.34 5.73
CA LEU A 34 -28.52 1.21 6.42
C LEU A 34 -27.63 1.66 7.59
N GLU A 35 -26.84 2.73 7.39
CA GLU A 35 -25.97 3.30 8.43
C GLU A 35 -26.79 3.79 9.64
N VAL A 36 -28.00 4.29 9.42
CA VAL A 36 -28.89 4.84 10.47
C VAL A 36 -29.76 3.78 11.12
N LEU A 37 -30.29 2.83 10.32
CA LEU A 37 -31.30 1.86 10.74
C LEU A 37 -30.71 0.52 11.16
N GLN A 38 -29.55 0.15 10.61
CA GLN A 38 -28.91 -1.16 10.76
C GLN A 38 -29.81 -2.34 10.34
N ASP A 39 -30.80 -2.06 9.47
CA ASP A 39 -31.76 -3.02 8.92
C ASP A 39 -31.73 -2.95 7.39
N GLU A 40 -31.21 -4.00 6.75
CA GLU A 40 -31.02 -4.10 5.30
C GLU A 40 -32.35 -4.11 4.54
N MET A 41 -33.37 -4.77 5.08
CA MET A 41 -34.67 -4.88 4.43
C MET A 41 -35.39 -3.54 4.43
N GLN A 42 -35.44 -2.88 5.59
CA GLN A 42 -36.06 -1.58 5.74
C GLN A 42 -35.34 -0.49 4.95
N ALA A 43 -34.00 -0.51 4.95
CA ALA A 43 -33.18 0.40 4.14
C ALA A 43 -33.46 0.25 2.64
N GLY A 44 -33.65 -0.99 2.17
CA GLY A 44 -34.00 -1.26 0.76
C GLY A 44 -35.37 -0.77 0.36
N VAL A 45 -36.38 -0.88 1.24
CA VAL A 45 -37.74 -0.38 1.00
C VAL A 45 -37.74 1.15 0.89
N ILE A 46 -37.13 1.83 1.86
CA ILE A 46 -37.06 3.30 1.89
C ILE A 46 -36.27 3.82 0.66
N ALA A 47 -35.18 3.17 0.31
CA ALA A 47 -34.36 3.58 -0.84
C ALA A 47 -35.16 3.57 -2.14
N ARG A 48 -35.96 2.54 -2.39
CA ARG A 48 -36.84 2.45 -3.56
C ARG A 48 -37.92 3.51 -3.57
N GLN A 49 -38.63 3.67 -2.43
CA GLN A 49 -39.66 4.69 -2.30
C GLN A 49 -39.14 6.10 -2.56
N VAL A 50 -38.07 6.49 -1.91
CA VAL A 50 -37.48 7.82 -2.05
C VAL A 50 -36.87 8.01 -3.45
N LYS A 51 -36.25 6.98 -4.05
CA LYS A 51 -35.77 7.03 -5.43
C LYS A 51 -36.90 7.39 -6.42
N ASP A 52 -38.07 6.77 -6.27
CA ASP A 52 -39.22 7.03 -7.14
C ASP A 52 -39.72 8.49 -7.02
N VAL A 53 -39.73 9.05 -5.80
CA VAL A 53 -40.02 10.47 -5.56
C VAL A 53 -38.99 11.38 -6.23
N VAL A 54 -37.71 11.08 -6.10
CA VAL A 54 -36.61 11.84 -6.73
C VAL A 54 -36.72 11.82 -8.24
N VAL A 55 -36.92 10.64 -8.84
CA VAL A 55 -37.07 10.49 -10.29
C VAL A 55 -38.29 11.27 -10.80
N ALA A 56 -39.42 11.21 -10.09
CA ALA A 56 -40.61 11.99 -10.43
C ALA A 56 -40.35 13.51 -10.33
N HIS A 57 -39.61 13.95 -9.32
CA HIS A 57 -39.20 15.37 -9.18
C HIS A 57 -38.31 15.81 -10.33
N LEU A 58 -37.27 15.05 -10.64
CA LEU A 58 -36.36 15.35 -11.76
C LEU A 58 -37.06 15.35 -13.14
N THR A 59 -38.07 14.49 -13.29
CA THR A 59 -38.92 14.44 -14.50
C THR A 59 -39.76 15.70 -14.68
N ARG A 60 -40.31 16.21 -13.56
CA ARG A 60 -41.12 17.44 -13.57
C ARG A 60 -40.26 18.71 -13.76
N ALA A 61 -39.08 18.74 -13.13
CA ALA A 61 -38.16 19.88 -13.18
C ALA A 61 -37.44 20.07 -14.52
N ARG A 62 -37.68 19.23 -15.51
CA ARG A 62 -36.98 19.15 -16.80
C ARG A 62 -37.17 20.35 -17.77
N VAL A 63 -37.63 21.48 -17.28
CA VAL A 63 -37.74 22.70 -18.10
C VAL A 63 -36.37 23.33 -18.45
N GLY A 64 -35.24 22.81 -17.93
CA GLY A 64 -33.94 23.49 -18.00
C GLY A 64 -32.70 22.68 -18.43
N GLY A 65 -32.78 21.39 -18.85
CA GLY A 65 -31.59 20.74 -19.39
C GLY A 65 -31.16 19.40 -18.71
N ILE A 66 -29.90 19.01 -18.92
CA ILE A 66 -29.30 17.77 -18.33
C ILE A 66 -29.02 18.04 -16.85
N PRO A 67 -29.61 17.26 -15.91
CA PRO A 67 -29.36 17.45 -14.47
C PRO A 67 -27.89 17.18 -14.12
N THR A 68 -27.39 17.94 -13.16
CA THR A 68 -26.06 17.70 -12.57
C THR A 68 -26.16 16.69 -11.43
N VAL A 69 -25.01 16.10 -11.06
CA VAL A 69 -24.94 15.20 -9.88
C VAL A 69 -25.37 15.95 -8.62
N GLU A 70 -25.04 17.22 -8.48
CA GLU A 70 -25.42 18.08 -7.35
C GLU A 70 -26.95 18.26 -7.31
N ALA A 71 -27.58 18.60 -8.41
CA ALA A 71 -29.04 18.76 -8.49
C ALA A 71 -29.78 17.45 -8.12
N ILE A 72 -29.24 16.31 -8.51
CA ILE A 72 -29.80 15.01 -8.10
C ILE A 72 -29.63 14.79 -6.59
N GLN A 73 -28.49 15.13 -6.01
CA GLN A 73 -28.24 15.01 -4.57
C GLN A 73 -29.13 15.94 -3.76
N ASP A 74 -29.34 17.17 -4.21
CA ASP A 74 -30.25 18.13 -3.59
C ASP A 74 -31.69 17.61 -3.64
N ALA A 75 -32.11 17.00 -4.75
CA ALA A 75 -33.42 16.36 -4.87
C ALA A 75 -33.58 15.15 -3.91
N VAL A 76 -32.53 14.37 -3.67
CA VAL A 76 -32.54 13.27 -2.70
C VAL A 76 -32.72 13.80 -1.27
N GLU A 77 -31.98 14.85 -0.91
CA GLU A 77 -32.11 15.48 0.43
C GLU A 77 -33.53 16.01 0.65
N ALA A 78 -34.06 16.74 -0.32
CA ALA A 78 -35.42 17.27 -0.26
C ALA A 78 -36.47 16.16 -0.15
N ALA A 79 -36.35 15.09 -0.93
CA ALA A 79 -37.26 13.97 -0.90
C ALA A 79 -37.22 13.23 0.43
N LEU A 80 -36.04 12.98 1.01
CA LEU A 80 -35.89 12.35 2.32
C LEU A 80 -36.56 13.16 3.43
N MET A 81 -36.41 14.49 3.41
CA MET A 81 -37.07 15.39 4.38
C MET A 81 -38.58 15.42 4.19
N GLN A 82 -39.05 15.50 2.94
CA GLN A 82 -40.45 15.57 2.58
C GLN A 82 -41.21 14.29 2.98
N GLU A 83 -40.56 13.14 2.85
CA GLU A 83 -41.11 11.85 3.23
C GLU A 83 -40.97 11.53 4.75
N GLY A 84 -40.45 12.48 5.56
CA GLY A 84 -40.31 12.35 7.01
C GLY A 84 -39.12 11.48 7.46
N TYR A 85 -38.17 11.22 6.60
CA TYR A 85 -36.96 10.44 6.94
C TYR A 85 -35.81 11.33 7.43
N ASP A 86 -36.06 12.24 8.38
CA ASP A 86 -35.11 13.27 8.82
C ASP A 86 -33.79 12.70 9.33
N ARG A 87 -33.79 11.56 10.02
CA ARG A 87 -32.56 10.92 10.50
C ARG A 87 -31.71 10.42 9.34
N ILE A 88 -32.32 9.85 8.31
CA ILE A 88 -31.65 9.36 7.11
C ILE A 88 -31.16 10.55 6.27
N ALA A 89 -31.98 11.60 6.15
CA ALA A 89 -31.60 12.85 5.47
C ALA A 89 -30.34 13.44 6.11
N ARG A 90 -30.28 13.53 7.44
CA ARG A 90 -29.11 14.02 8.16
C ARG A 90 -27.88 13.16 7.92
N GLY A 91 -28.00 11.83 7.96
CA GLY A 91 -26.91 10.91 7.62
C GLY A 91 -26.42 11.10 6.18
N TYR A 92 -27.35 11.25 5.24
CA TYR A 92 -27.03 11.49 3.82
C TYR A 92 -26.26 12.81 3.60
N ILE A 93 -26.69 13.91 4.24
CA ILE A 93 -26.05 15.22 4.17
C ILE A 93 -24.64 15.16 4.74
N LEU A 94 -24.47 14.57 5.94
CA LEU A 94 -23.14 14.42 6.55
C LEU A 94 -22.20 13.56 5.70
N TYR A 95 -22.71 12.47 5.12
CA TYR A 95 -21.94 11.65 4.20
C TYR A 95 -21.52 12.44 2.94
N ARG A 96 -22.45 13.21 2.35
CA ARG A 96 -22.18 14.07 1.18
C ARG A 96 -21.10 15.12 1.48
N ASP A 97 -21.22 15.81 2.62
CA ASP A 97 -20.25 16.83 3.06
C ASP A 97 -18.87 16.22 3.29
N ASN A 98 -18.76 15.15 4.03
CA ASN A 98 -17.51 14.44 4.25
C ASN A 98 -16.86 14.01 2.92
N ARG A 99 -17.64 13.47 1.98
CA ARG A 99 -17.15 13.12 0.63
C ARG A 99 -16.70 14.35 -0.16
N SER A 100 -17.32 15.50 0.05
CA SER A 100 -16.93 16.76 -0.58
C SER A 100 -15.61 17.28 -0.03
N GLN A 101 -15.44 17.29 1.30
CA GLN A 101 -14.19 17.65 1.97
C GLN A 101 -13.04 16.73 1.56
N MET A 102 -13.27 15.41 1.49
CA MET A 102 -12.28 14.45 1.00
C MET A 102 -11.85 14.73 -0.44
N ARG A 103 -12.79 15.06 -1.32
CA ARG A 103 -12.46 15.43 -2.73
C ARG A 103 -11.64 16.70 -2.79
N PHE A 104 -12.00 17.72 -2.01
CA PHE A 104 -11.27 18.98 -1.93
C PHE A 104 -9.84 18.74 -1.43
N ALA A 105 -9.67 17.98 -0.35
CA ALA A 105 -8.34 17.61 0.17
C ALA A 105 -7.50 16.88 -0.89
N LYS A 106 -8.09 15.93 -1.64
CA LYS A 106 -7.39 15.21 -2.70
C LYS A 106 -7.05 16.11 -3.90
N SER A 107 -7.94 17.02 -4.26
CA SER A 107 -7.68 18.01 -5.32
C SER A 107 -6.50 18.91 -4.94
N ALA A 108 -6.41 19.32 -3.68
CA ALA A 108 -5.27 20.09 -3.16
C ALA A 108 -3.94 19.30 -3.22
N LEU A 109 -3.98 17.97 -3.21
CA LEU A 109 -2.80 17.13 -3.45
C LEU A 109 -2.35 17.11 -4.92
N GLY A 110 -3.15 17.65 -5.84
CA GLY A 110 -2.84 17.68 -7.27
C GLY A 110 -2.85 16.28 -7.92
N LEU A 111 -3.63 15.34 -7.37
CA LEU A 111 -3.70 13.95 -7.85
C LEU A 111 -5.15 13.56 -8.20
N LYS A 112 -5.32 12.90 -9.35
CA LYS A 112 -6.58 12.27 -9.73
C LYS A 112 -6.70 10.92 -9.04
N ASP A 113 -7.58 10.83 -8.04
CA ASP A 113 -7.91 9.56 -7.38
C ASP A 113 -9.14 8.92 -8.04
N ASP A 114 -8.92 7.93 -8.87
CA ASP A 114 -9.91 7.18 -9.62
C ASP A 114 -10.46 5.96 -8.85
N LEU A 115 -9.81 5.54 -7.76
CA LEU A 115 -10.23 4.42 -6.92
C LEU A 115 -11.00 4.82 -5.66
N LYS A 116 -11.19 6.12 -5.41
CA LYS A 116 -11.88 6.65 -4.22
C LYS A 116 -11.23 6.21 -2.89
N LEU A 117 -9.92 6.18 -2.87
CA LEU A 117 -9.12 5.78 -1.70
C LEU A 117 -9.24 6.79 -0.55
N PRO A 118 -8.93 6.43 0.71
CA PRO A 118 -8.77 7.39 1.80
C PRO A 118 -7.69 8.44 1.50
N VAL A 119 -7.83 9.65 2.05
CA VAL A 119 -6.86 10.75 1.82
C VAL A 119 -5.44 10.36 2.23
N ASN A 120 -5.30 9.71 3.40
CA ASN A 120 -3.99 9.24 3.89
C ASN A 120 -3.35 8.24 2.94
N THR A 121 -4.14 7.33 2.34
CA THR A 121 -3.64 6.38 1.34
C THR A 121 -3.14 7.11 0.10
N VAL A 122 -3.91 8.07 -0.41
CA VAL A 122 -3.52 8.88 -1.57
C VAL A 122 -2.21 9.65 -1.29
N GLU A 123 -2.07 10.22 -0.10
CA GLU A 123 -0.84 10.91 0.31
C GLU A 123 0.37 9.98 0.36
N VAL A 124 0.21 8.77 0.90
CA VAL A 124 1.29 7.75 0.93
C VAL A 124 1.66 7.31 -0.47
N LEU A 125 0.66 7.04 -1.34
CA LEU A 125 0.91 6.68 -2.74
C LEU A 125 1.67 7.78 -3.46
N LYS A 126 1.24 9.04 -3.31
CA LYS A 126 1.88 10.23 -3.89
C LYS A 126 3.36 10.34 -3.48
N ARG A 127 3.64 10.17 -2.20
CA ARG A 127 5.00 10.33 -1.68
C ARG A 127 5.94 9.21 -2.13
N ARG A 128 5.48 7.95 -2.10
CA ARG A 128 6.35 6.79 -2.16
C ARG A 128 6.22 5.92 -3.41
N TYR A 129 5.02 5.77 -3.98
CA TYR A 129 4.75 4.70 -4.93
C TYR A 129 4.47 5.16 -6.36
N LEU A 130 3.73 6.25 -6.53
CA LEU A 130 3.36 6.73 -7.85
C LEU A 130 4.60 7.15 -8.65
N LEU A 131 4.63 6.77 -9.93
CA LEU A 131 5.68 7.15 -10.85
C LEU A 131 5.72 8.66 -11.04
N LYS A 132 6.95 9.16 -11.18
CA LYS A 132 7.25 10.57 -11.38
C LYS A 132 8.14 10.72 -12.60
N ASP A 133 7.91 11.78 -13.37
CA ASP A 133 8.81 12.17 -14.47
C ASP A 133 10.13 12.77 -13.93
N GLU A 134 11.02 13.14 -14.83
CA GLU A 134 12.31 13.78 -14.53
C GLU A 134 12.16 15.08 -13.74
N SER A 135 11.05 15.78 -13.92
CA SER A 135 10.69 17.00 -13.17
C SER A 135 10.00 16.70 -11.83
N ARG A 136 9.99 15.43 -11.39
CA ARG A 136 9.32 14.92 -10.17
C ARG A 136 7.80 15.11 -10.14
N ARG A 137 7.15 15.36 -11.29
CA ARG A 137 5.69 15.42 -11.39
C ARG A 137 5.14 14.00 -11.48
N ILE A 138 4.00 13.75 -10.82
CA ILE A 138 3.32 12.46 -10.85
C ILE A 138 2.74 12.24 -12.25
N VAL A 139 2.98 11.06 -12.82
CA VAL A 139 2.57 10.68 -14.18
C VAL A 139 1.61 9.49 -14.22
N GLU A 140 1.20 8.97 -13.06
CA GLU A 140 0.22 7.88 -12.97
C GLU A 140 -0.81 8.12 -11.88
N THR A 141 -2.01 7.56 -12.04
CA THR A 141 -3.07 7.49 -11.03
C THR A 141 -2.91 6.23 -10.17
N PRO A 142 -3.62 6.12 -9.01
CA PRO A 142 -3.66 4.89 -8.23
C PRO A 142 -4.11 3.65 -9.02
N SER A 143 -5.08 3.80 -9.94
CA SER A 143 -5.52 2.70 -10.80
C SER A 143 -4.44 2.27 -11.79
N GLU A 144 -3.74 3.23 -12.38
CA GLU A 144 -2.63 2.96 -13.30
C GLU A 144 -1.46 2.29 -12.60
N LEU A 145 -1.15 2.67 -11.34
CA LEU A 145 -0.18 1.97 -10.51
C LEU A 145 -0.55 0.48 -10.36
N PHE A 146 -1.79 0.18 -9.95
CA PHE A 146 -2.22 -1.20 -9.77
C PHE A 146 -2.26 -1.96 -11.10
N ARG A 147 -2.67 -1.31 -12.18
CA ARG A 147 -2.66 -1.90 -13.53
C ARG A 147 -1.24 -2.22 -13.98
N ARG A 148 -0.29 -1.31 -13.81
CA ARG A 148 1.12 -1.52 -14.13
C ARG A 148 1.72 -2.71 -13.38
N VAL A 149 1.43 -2.81 -12.08
CA VAL A 149 1.91 -3.93 -11.25
C VAL A 149 1.28 -5.24 -11.70
N ALA A 150 -0.04 -5.29 -11.89
CA ALA A 150 -0.75 -6.48 -12.33
C ALA A 150 -0.23 -6.96 -13.69
N HIS A 151 -0.09 -6.05 -14.64
CA HIS A 151 0.44 -6.34 -15.97
C HIS A 151 1.84 -6.95 -15.90
N HIS A 152 2.76 -6.30 -15.17
CA HIS A 152 4.16 -6.75 -15.10
C HIS A 152 4.28 -8.14 -14.45
N VAL A 153 3.53 -8.39 -13.39
CA VAL A 153 3.59 -9.69 -12.70
C VAL A 153 2.93 -10.79 -13.54
N ALA A 154 1.81 -10.50 -14.20
CA ALA A 154 1.12 -11.46 -15.05
C ALA A 154 1.94 -11.92 -16.27
N GLN A 155 2.92 -11.10 -16.74
CA GLN A 155 3.80 -11.51 -17.84
C GLN A 155 4.62 -12.78 -17.51
N ALA A 156 4.79 -13.12 -16.23
CA ALA A 156 5.49 -14.34 -15.84
C ALA A 156 4.79 -15.61 -16.32
N GLU A 157 3.46 -15.60 -16.49
CA GLU A 157 2.68 -16.72 -16.97
C GLU A 157 3.12 -17.18 -18.38
N ALA A 158 3.59 -16.25 -19.21
CA ALA A 158 4.08 -16.56 -20.55
C ALA A 158 5.30 -17.54 -20.57
N ASN A 159 5.93 -17.75 -19.41
CA ASN A 159 7.04 -18.71 -19.30
C ASN A 159 6.59 -20.15 -19.05
N TYR A 160 5.31 -20.37 -18.74
CA TYR A 160 4.83 -21.69 -18.27
C TYR A 160 3.94 -22.41 -19.27
N GLU A 161 3.12 -21.70 -20.04
CA GLU A 161 2.13 -22.30 -20.95
C GLU A 161 2.16 -21.66 -22.35
N ALA A 162 1.68 -22.40 -23.37
CA ALA A 162 1.61 -21.91 -24.76
C ALA A 162 0.51 -20.86 -24.96
N ASP A 163 -0.60 -20.96 -24.18
CA ASP A 163 -1.66 -19.94 -24.11
C ASP A 163 -1.93 -19.63 -22.64
N PRO A 164 -1.13 -18.74 -22.05
CA PRO A 164 -1.06 -18.59 -20.60
C PRO A 164 -2.23 -17.79 -20.00
N GLY A 165 -3.18 -17.33 -20.78
CA GLY A 165 -4.26 -16.47 -20.24
C GLY A 165 -3.76 -15.24 -19.52
N VAL A 166 -2.61 -14.66 -19.93
CA VAL A 166 -1.94 -13.52 -19.26
C VAL A 166 -2.91 -12.40 -18.95
N GLN A 167 -3.86 -12.15 -19.86
CA GLN A 167 -4.83 -11.07 -19.68
C GLN A 167 -5.82 -11.35 -18.55
N ASP A 168 -6.26 -12.60 -18.39
CA ASP A 168 -7.16 -12.99 -17.30
C ASP A 168 -6.48 -12.91 -15.95
N VAL A 169 -5.21 -13.32 -15.88
CA VAL A 169 -4.36 -13.21 -14.68
C VAL A 169 -4.11 -11.74 -14.34
N GLU A 170 -3.84 -10.88 -15.32
CA GLU A 170 -3.71 -9.44 -15.14
C GLU A 170 -4.97 -8.83 -14.52
N GLU A 171 -6.16 -9.14 -15.08
CA GLU A 171 -7.42 -8.64 -14.56
C GLU A 171 -7.70 -9.15 -13.14
N ALA A 172 -7.37 -10.41 -12.83
CA ALA A 172 -7.50 -10.98 -11.49
C ALA A 172 -6.60 -10.25 -10.49
N PHE A 173 -5.31 -10.04 -10.79
CA PHE A 173 -4.37 -9.33 -9.92
C PHE A 173 -4.78 -7.86 -9.73
N TYR A 174 -5.19 -7.20 -10.80
CA TYR A 174 -5.69 -5.84 -10.71
C TYR A 174 -6.94 -5.76 -9.83
N GLY A 175 -7.87 -6.70 -10.00
CA GLY A 175 -9.09 -6.80 -9.19
C GLY A 175 -8.80 -6.92 -7.70
N MET A 176 -7.93 -7.87 -7.31
CA MET A 176 -7.54 -8.07 -5.91
C MET A 176 -6.94 -6.81 -5.27
N MET A 177 -6.06 -6.10 -5.98
CA MET A 177 -5.47 -4.85 -5.47
C MET A 177 -6.50 -3.72 -5.39
N ARG A 178 -7.38 -3.59 -6.39
CA ARG A 178 -8.45 -2.58 -6.42
C ARG A 178 -9.44 -2.75 -5.28
N GLU A 179 -9.86 -3.98 -5.01
CA GLU A 179 -10.78 -4.31 -3.92
C GLU A 179 -10.09 -4.39 -2.55
N ARG A 180 -8.76 -4.32 -2.53
CA ARG A 180 -7.92 -4.36 -1.32
C ARG A 180 -7.92 -5.72 -0.61
N GLU A 181 -8.14 -6.78 -1.36
CA GLU A 181 -8.05 -8.17 -0.89
C GLU A 181 -6.59 -8.60 -0.73
N PHE A 182 -5.72 -8.09 -1.62
CA PHE A 182 -4.28 -8.34 -1.58
C PHE A 182 -3.50 -7.08 -1.96
N MET A 183 -2.36 -6.87 -1.32
CA MET A 183 -1.42 -5.80 -1.65
C MET A 183 0.00 -6.36 -1.66
N PRO A 184 0.73 -6.27 -2.79
CA PRO A 184 2.11 -6.72 -2.85
C PRO A 184 3.04 -5.85 -2.02
N ASN A 185 4.28 -6.32 -1.83
CA ASN A 185 5.28 -5.58 -1.08
C ASN A 185 5.65 -4.24 -1.73
N SER A 186 6.27 -3.35 -0.95
CA SER A 186 6.65 -2.02 -1.41
C SER A 186 7.57 -2.01 -2.63
N PRO A 187 8.64 -2.83 -2.74
CA PRO A 187 9.46 -2.89 -3.95
C PRO A 187 8.66 -3.27 -5.20
N THR A 188 7.73 -4.21 -5.12
CA THR A 188 6.85 -4.56 -6.24
C THR A 188 6.01 -3.37 -6.69
N LEU A 189 5.35 -2.67 -5.75
CA LEU A 189 4.57 -1.47 -6.06
C LEU A 189 5.42 -0.34 -6.68
N MET A 190 6.68 -0.21 -6.25
CA MET A 190 7.58 0.83 -6.73
C MET A 190 8.19 0.53 -8.10
N ASN A 191 8.57 -0.73 -8.34
CA ASN A 191 9.52 -1.08 -9.38
C ASN A 191 8.94 -1.98 -10.48
N ALA A 192 7.78 -2.63 -10.28
CA ALA A 192 7.15 -3.43 -11.31
C ALA A 192 6.90 -2.58 -12.56
N GLY A 193 7.29 -3.07 -13.73
CA GLY A 193 7.15 -2.36 -14.99
C GLY A 193 8.05 -1.12 -15.15
N THR A 194 9.10 -0.99 -14.32
CA THR A 194 10.11 0.06 -14.45
C THR A 194 11.46 -0.56 -14.87
N PRO A 195 12.43 0.22 -15.41
CA PRO A 195 13.76 -0.30 -15.77
C PRO A 195 14.52 -0.92 -14.58
N LEU A 196 14.21 -0.53 -13.33
CA LEU A 196 14.84 -1.10 -12.15
C LEU A 196 14.43 -2.55 -11.90
N GLY A 197 13.16 -2.90 -12.11
CA GLY A 197 12.64 -4.27 -12.11
C GLY A 197 12.80 -5.07 -10.80
N GLN A 198 13.27 -4.46 -9.71
CA GLN A 198 13.48 -5.16 -8.45
C GLN A 198 12.16 -5.33 -7.66
N LEU A 199 11.68 -6.56 -7.58
CA LEU A 199 10.39 -6.87 -6.93
C LEU A 199 10.53 -7.43 -5.52
N SER A 200 11.71 -8.01 -5.18
CA SER A 200 11.93 -8.59 -3.86
C SER A 200 12.20 -7.54 -2.80
N ALA A 201 11.64 -7.75 -1.61
CA ALA A 201 11.81 -6.85 -0.48
C ALA A 201 13.03 -7.18 0.40
N CYS A 202 13.38 -8.48 0.50
CA CYS A 202 14.36 -8.98 1.46
C CYS A 202 15.32 -9.96 0.80
N PHE A 203 16.59 -9.86 1.17
CA PHE A 203 17.68 -10.67 0.67
C PHE A 203 18.52 -11.21 1.81
N VAL A 204 18.94 -12.45 1.74
CA VAL A 204 19.86 -13.05 2.70
C VAL A 204 21.21 -13.19 2.02
N LEU A 205 22.24 -12.62 2.65
CA LEU A 205 23.61 -12.66 2.15
C LEU A 205 24.51 -13.45 3.11
N PRO A 206 25.38 -14.33 2.60
CA PRO A 206 26.37 -15.00 3.42
C PRO A 206 27.45 -14.03 3.87
N VAL A 207 27.98 -14.22 5.08
CA VAL A 207 29.15 -13.49 5.58
C VAL A 207 30.22 -14.52 5.90
N GLU A 208 31.28 -14.54 5.07
CA GLU A 208 32.41 -15.44 5.24
C GLU A 208 33.46 -14.84 6.19
N ASP A 209 34.20 -15.73 6.89
CA ASP A 209 35.21 -15.31 7.89
C ASP A 209 36.54 -14.89 7.23
N SER A 210 36.44 -13.91 6.34
CA SER A 210 37.60 -13.26 5.68
C SER A 210 37.31 -11.79 5.45
N ILE A 211 38.33 -10.96 5.38
CA ILE A 211 38.18 -9.52 5.06
C ILE A 211 37.51 -9.34 3.70
N GLU A 212 37.99 -10.09 2.71
CA GLU A 212 37.46 -10.05 1.35
C GLU A 212 35.96 -10.37 1.33
N GLY A 213 35.55 -11.49 1.95
CA GLY A 213 34.15 -11.92 1.96
C GLY A 213 33.25 -10.97 2.74
N ILE A 214 33.72 -10.39 3.86
CA ILE A 214 32.96 -9.39 4.63
C ILE A 214 32.70 -8.13 3.78
N PHE A 215 33.73 -7.61 3.08
CA PHE A 215 33.59 -6.40 2.30
C PHE A 215 32.87 -6.63 0.96
N GLU A 216 32.95 -7.81 0.38
CA GLU A 216 32.12 -8.21 -0.77
C GLU A 216 30.65 -8.23 -0.40
N THR A 217 30.30 -8.87 0.73
CA THR A 217 28.94 -8.86 1.29
C THR A 217 28.44 -7.43 1.58
N LEU A 218 29.33 -6.57 2.09
CA LEU A 218 28.99 -5.16 2.30
C LEU A 218 28.69 -4.43 0.98
N ALA A 219 29.45 -4.69 -0.07
CA ALA A 219 29.19 -4.14 -1.39
C ALA A 219 27.85 -4.62 -1.98
N ASP A 220 27.53 -5.90 -1.83
CA ASP A 220 26.25 -6.46 -2.27
C ASP A 220 25.07 -5.89 -1.48
N MET A 221 25.22 -5.72 -0.17
CA MET A 221 24.23 -5.00 0.66
C MET A 221 23.99 -3.60 0.09
N ALA A 222 25.05 -2.87 -0.24
CA ALA A 222 24.92 -1.52 -0.78
C ALA A 222 24.12 -1.48 -2.09
N ARG A 223 24.38 -2.41 -3.01
CA ARG A 223 23.63 -2.57 -4.27
C ARG A 223 22.16 -2.86 -4.04
N ILE A 224 21.85 -3.79 -3.12
CA ILE A 224 20.48 -4.14 -2.76
C ILE A 224 19.75 -2.96 -2.11
N HIS A 225 20.40 -2.27 -1.18
CA HIS A 225 19.82 -1.09 -0.56
C HIS A 225 19.52 0.03 -1.56
N GLN A 226 20.39 0.22 -2.58
CA GLN A 226 20.16 1.19 -3.65
C GLN A 226 18.84 0.92 -4.39
N THR A 227 18.43 -0.35 -4.53
CA THR A 227 17.19 -0.75 -5.21
C THR A 227 15.96 -0.78 -4.30
N GLY A 228 16.11 -0.51 -3.00
CA GLY A 228 15.01 -0.49 -2.03
C GLY A 228 14.80 -1.81 -1.28
N GLY A 229 15.67 -2.82 -1.48
CA GLY A 229 15.67 -4.07 -0.72
C GLY A 229 16.23 -3.91 0.69
N GLY A 230 15.81 -4.77 1.60
CA GLY A 230 16.43 -4.99 2.91
C GLY A 230 17.32 -6.23 2.89
N THR A 231 18.28 -6.31 3.80
CA THR A 231 19.25 -7.41 3.85
C THR A 231 19.30 -8.10 5.20
N GLY A 232 19.60 -9.38 5.19
CA GLY A 232 19.78 -10.19 6.39
C GLY A 232 21.10 -10.99 6.32
N PHE A 233 21.74 -11.12 7.47
CA PHE A 233 23.05 -11.76 7.61
C PHE A 233 23.09 -12.69 8.79
N SER A 234 23.77 -13.84 8.63
CA SER A 234 24.23 -14.63 9.77
C SER A 234 25.71 -14.35 9.99
N PHE A 235 26.04 -13.74 11.12
CA PHE A 235 27.40 -13.47 11.52
C PHE A 235 28.03 -14.66 12.29
N SER A 236 27.32 -15.77 12.39
CA SER A 236 27.71 -16.92 13.21
C SER A 236 28.95 -17.67 12.72
N ARG A 237 29.38 -17.45 11.47
CA ARG A 237 30.59 -18.00 10.92
C ARG A 237 31.85 -17.20 11.23
N LEU A 238 31.67 -15.93 11.61
CA LEU A 238 32.80 -15.07 11.96
C LEU A 238 33.44 -15.57 13.26
N ARG A 239 34.76 -15.58 13.31
CA ARG A 239 35.52 -15.91 14.52
C ARG A 239 35.25 -14.88 15.63
N PRO A 240 35.27 -15.32 16.88
CA PRO A 240 35.00 -14.45 18.02
C PRO A 240 36.06 -13.41 18.24
N ARG A 241 35.68 -12.36 18.95
CA ARG A 241 36.61 -11.30 19.39
C ARG A 241 37.76 -11.86 20.20
N GLY A 242 38.97 -11.46 19.86
CA GLY A 242 40.19 -11.87 20.54
C GLY A 242 40.83 -13.16 20.01
N ASP A 243 40.16 -13.86 19.08
CA ASP A 243 40.72 -15.04 18.43
C ASP A 243 41.94 -14.68 17.57
N LEU A 244 42.84 -15.65 17.36
CA LEU A 244 44.09 -15.40 16.65
C LEU A 244 43.88 -15.33 15.13
N VAL A 245 44.33 -14.26 14.49
CA VAL A 245 44.36 -14.14 13.05
C VAL A 245 45.65 -14.76 12.49
N GLY A 246 45.51 -15.90 11.78
CA GLY A 246 46.63 -16.68 11.30
C GLY A 246 47.63 -15.95 10.40
N SER A 247 47.13 -15.02 9.54
CA SER A 247 47.95 -14.25 8.59
C SER A 247 48.77 -13.12 9.25
N THR A 248 48.17 -12.40 10.19
CA THR A 248 48.74 -11.18 10.80
C THR A 248 49.33 -11.41 12.20
N LYS A 249 49.01 -12.56 12.80
CA LYS A 249 49.29 -12.87 14.26
C LYS A 249 48.63 -11.86 15.20
N GLY A 250 47.67 -11.06 14.70
CA GLY A 250 46.87 -10.16 15.50
C GLY A 250 45.65 -10.81 16.12
N ARG A 251 44.80 -10.05 16.80
CA ARG A 251 43.55 -10.50 17.39
C ARG A 251 42.33 -10.07 16.56
N ALA A 252 41.37 -10.97 16.41
CA ALA A 252 40.13 -10.72 15.70
C ALA A 252 39.25 -9.68 16.41
N SER A 253 38.60 -8.85 15.64
CA SER A 253 37.66 -7.81 16.13
C SER A 253 36.30 -8.36 16.56
N GLY A 254 35.91 -9.53 16.03
CA GLY A 254 34.65 -10.20 16.29
C GLY A 254 33.46 -9.65 15.45
N PRO A 255 32.31 -10.36 15.48
CA PRO A 255 31.16 -10.06 14.63
C PRO A 255 30.55 -8.69 14.87
N ILE A 256 30.45 -8.22 16.12
CA ILE A 256 29.80 -6.95 16.47
C ILE A 256 30.57 -5.77 15.85
N SER A 257 31.88 -5.81 15.81
CA SER A 257 32.71 -4.77 15.21
C SER A 257 32.47 -4.67 13.70
N PHE A 258 32.34 -5.79 12.98
CA PHE A 258 31.99 -5.78 11.56
C PHE A 258 30.54 -5.35 11.33
N MET A 259 29.59 -5.75 12.16
CA MET A 259 28.21 -5.28 12.09
C MET A 259 28.14 -3.75 12.16
N SER A 260 29.02 -3.07 12.90
CA SER A 260 29.02 -1.60 12.98
C SER A 260 29.35 -0.93 11.64
N ILE A 261 30.14 -1.59 10.79
CA ILE A 261 30.44 -1.11 9.43
C ILE A 261 29.18 -1.23 8.55
N PHE A 262 28.46 -2.35 8.62
CA PHE A 262 27.21 -2.55 7.90
C PHE A 262 26.14 -1.53 8.36
N ASP A 263 26.04 -1.27 9.66
CA ASP A 263 25.10 -0.29 10.21
C ASP A 263 25.41 1.12 9.70
N LYS A 264 26.69 1.51 9.73
CA LYS A 264 27.13 2.82 9.24
C LYS A 264 26.97 2.98 7.74
N ALA A 265 27.29 1.96 6.96
CA ALA A 265 27.06 1.96 5.51
C ALA A 265 25.58 2.13 5.19
N THR A 266 24.69 1.43 5.91
CA THR A 266 23.24 1.55 5.75
C THR A 266 22.73 2.95 6.08
N GLU A 267 23.29 3.60 7.08
CA GLU A 267 22.95 5.00 7.44
C GLU A 267 23.31 5.97 6.31
N VAL A 268 24.44 5.74 5.65
CA VAL A 268 24.97 6.62 4.58
C VAL A 268 24.26 6.41 3.26
N ILE A 269 23.85 5.17 2.95
CA ILE A 269 23.18 4.83 1.70
C ILE A 269 21.72 5.28 1.74
N VAL A 270 21.45 6.44 1.15
CA VAL A 270 20.09 6.95 1.00
C VAL A 270 19.43 6.34 -0.22
N GLN A 271 18.45 5.49 -0.02
CA GLN A 271 17.67 4.82 -1.08
C GLN A 271 16.76 5.82 -1.80
N GLY A 272 17.29 6.61 -2.74
CA GLY A 272 16.50 7.49 -3.61
C GLY A 272 15.39 8.31 -2.92
N GLY A 273 15.45 8.52 -1.59
CA GLY A 273 14.45 9.24 -0.79
C GLY A 273 13.13 8.50 -0.54
N ARG A 274 13.00 7.22 -0.92
CA ARG A 274 11.72 6.49 -0.84
C ARG A 274 11.60 5.53 0.35
N ARG A 275 12.70 4.85 0.73
CA ARG A 275 12.72 3.87 1.83
C ARG A 275 14.06 3.96 2.58
N ARG A 276 14.07 3.71 3.90
CA ARG A 276 15.29 3.55 4.69
C ARG A 276 15.81 2.12 4.57
N GLY A 277 17.12 1.92 4.41
CA GLY A 277 17.77 0.62 4.50
C GLY A 277 17.52 -0.02 5.86
N ALA A 278 17.34 -1.33 5.87
CA ALA A 278 17.16 -2.10 7.09
C ALA A 278 17.89 -3.43 6.98
N ASN A 279 18.55 -3.82 8.06
CA ASN A 279 19.28 -5.07 8.18
C ASN A 279 18.67 -5.99 9.25
N MET A 280 18.85 -7.29 9.07
CA MET A 280 18.67 -8.30 10.09
C MET A 280 20.05 -8.92 10.39
N GLY A 281 20.46 -8.96 11.64
CA GLY A 281 21.64 -9.68 12.11
C GLY A 281 21.25 -10.88 12.96
N ILE A 282 21.83 -12.03 12.65
CA ILE A 282 21.63 -13.25 13.44
C ILE A 282 22.99 -13.72 13.98
N LEU A 283 23.05 -14.09 15.28
CA LEU A 283 24.17 -14.78 15.89
C LEU A 283 23.67 -16.02 16.64
N ARG A 284 24.34 -17.16 16.50
CA ARG A 284 23.96 -18.39 17.20
C ARG A 284 24.19 -18.27 18.70
N CYS A 285 23.33 -18.89 19.47
CA CYS A 285 23.40 -18.89 20.95
C CYS A 285 24.66 -19.53 21.52
N ASP A 286 25.35 -20.40 20.75
CA ASP A 286 26.60 -21.04 21.11
C ASP A 286 27.85 -20.28 20.65
N HIS A 287 27.70 -19.09 20.05
CA HIS A 287 28.82 -18.25 19.67
C HIS A 287 29.43 -17.55 20.91
N PRO A 288 30.77 -17.50 21.06
CA PRO A 288 31.40 -16.88 22.24
C PRO A 288 31.00 -15.45 22.52
N ASP A 289 30.72 -14.66 21.46
CA ASP A 289 30.32 -13.24 21.57
C ASP A 289 28.80 -13.04 21.73
N ILE A 290 28.01 -14.08 22.03
CA ILE A 290 26.55 -13.99 22.03
C ILE A 290 26.01 -12.98 23.04
N VAL A 291 26.60 -12.89 24.23
CA VAL A 291 26.17 -11.92 25.26
C VAL A 291 26.39 -10.49 24.77
N SER A 292 27.58 -10.19 24.24
CA SER A 292 27.88 -8.89 23.64
C SER A 292 26.96 -8.54 22.47
N PHE A 293 26.54 -9.55 21.68
CA PHE A 293 25.58 -9.35 20.60
C PHE A 293 24.18 -9.01 21.11
N ILE A 294 23.70 -9.69 22.16
CA ILE A 294 22.40 -9.40 22.79
C ILE A 294 22.40 -7.96 23.34
N GLU A 295 23.51 -7.55 23.95
CA GLU A 295 23.67 -6.22 24.54
C GLU A 295 24.00 -5.11 23.54
N ALA A 296 24.30 -5.44 22.28
CA ALA A 296 24.79 -4.49 21.29
C ALA A 296 23.87 -3.28 21.04
N LYS A 297 22.57 -3.40 21.35
CA LYS A 297 21.58 -2.32 21.24
C LYS A 297 21.28 -1.59 22.55
N ILE A 298 22.02 -1.88 23.61
CA ILE A 298 21.90 -1.14 24.86
C ILE A 298 22.57 0.24 24.66
N GLY A 299 21.78 1.21 24.27
CA GLY A 299 22.18 2.58 23.97
C GLY A 299 21.28 3.20 22.93
N ALA A 300 20.94 4.45 23.09
CA ALA A 300 19.91 5.11 22.29
C ALA A 300 20.20 5.12 20.77
N ASP A 301 21.46 4.98 20.36
CA ASP A 301 21.92 5.17 18.99
C ASP A 301 22.65 3.98 18.38
N ALA A 302 22.79 2.86 19.13
CA ALA A 302 23.51 1.70 18.66
C ALA A 302 22.68 0.83 17.70
N PHE A 303 23.25 0.49 16.56
CA PHE A 303 22.67 -0.44 15.57
C PHE A 303 21.21 -0.11 15.17
N ARG A 304 20.92 1.16 14.90
CA ARG A 304 19.57 1.64 14.54
C ARG A 304 19.01 1.01 13.27
N ASN A 305 19.89 0.56 12.37
CA ASN A 305 19.50 -0.02 11.10
C ASN A 305 19.44 -1.55 11.15
N PHE A 306 19.67 -2.16 12.33
CA PHE A 306 19.62 -3.60 12.56
C PHE A 306 18.42 -4.02 13.41
N ASN A 307 17.76 -5.09 13.01
CA ASN A 307 17.06 -6.00 13.91
C ASN A 307 18.02 -7.13 14.30
N LEU A 308 18.03 -7.56 15.56
CA LEU A 308 18.91 -8.62 16.06
C LEU A 308 18.09 -9.84 16.45
N SER A 309 18.55 -11.01 16.08
CA SER A 309 17.96 -12.29 16.45
C SER A 309 19.02 -13.27 16.91
N VAL A 310 18.69 -14.07 17.93
CA VAL A 310 19.53 -15.18 18.40
C VAL A 310 19.11 -16.46 17.69
N GLY A 311 20.05 -17.11 17.01
CA GLY A 311 19.83 -18.41 16.41
C GLY A 311 19.95 -19.50 17.47
N VAL A 312 18.84 -20.12 17.85
CA VAL A 312 18.82 -21.21 18.84
C VAL A 312 19.16 -22.56 18.20
N THR A 313 19.90 -23.41 18.94
CA THR A 313 20.26 -24.76 18.50
C THR A 313 19.32 -25.79 19.13
N GLU A 314 19.24 -26.98 18.52
CA GLU A 314 18.48 -28.10 19.13
C GLU A 314 18.99 -28.44 20.55
N LYS A 315 20.30 -28.37 20.75
CA LYS A 315 20.92 -28.61 22.07
C LYS A 315 20.41 -27.59 23.10
N PHE A 316 20.31 -26.31 22.70
CA PHE A 316 19.78 -25.26 23.56
C PHE A 316 18.30 -25.48 23.87
N MET A 317 17.49 -25.85 22.89
CA MET A 317 16.06 -26.12 23.10
C MET A 317 15.82 -27.35 23.97
N LYS A 318 16.63 -28.42 23.80
CA LYS A 318 16.58 -29.60 24.70
C LYS A 318 16.93 -29.23 26.12
N ALA A 319 17.98 -28.44 26.33
CA ALA A 319 18.38 -28.01 27.67
C ALA A 319 17.30 -27.21 28.40
N ILE A 320 16.50 -26.40 27.65
CA ILE A 320 15.33 -25.70 28.22
C ILE A 320 14.22 -26.69 28.61
N ALA A 321 13.97 -27.71 27.79
CA ALA A 321 12.91 -28.69 28.05
C ALA A 321 13.24 -29.62 29.21
N ASP A 322 14.53 -29.90 29.47
CA ASP A 322 15.03 -30.80 30.52
C ASP A 322 15.22 -30.10 31.87
N ASN A 323 15.04 -28.78 31.97
CA ASN A 323 15.20 -27.95 33.16
C ASN A 323 13.83 -27.58 33.76
#